data_cdb00ca98cc46b16add758f113a055e2
#
_entry.id   cdb00ca98cc46b16add758f113a055e2
#
_cell.length_a   1.000
_cell.length_b   1.000
_cell.length_c   1.000
_cell.angle_alpha   90.00
_cell.angle_beta   90.00
_cell.angle_gamma   90.00
#
_symmetry.space_group_name_H-M   'P 1'
#
loop_
_entity.id
_entity.type
_entity.pdbx_description
1 polymer ?
#
loop_
_entity_poly.entity_id
_entity_poly.type
_entity_poly.pdbx_seq_one_letter_code
_entity_poly.pdbx_strand_id
1 'polypeptide(L)'
;MEKKQNVLFLCTGNSARSQMAEGLLREMAGDRFVAMSAGLEPREEVHPLAVEVMREVGIDIASQKPKPVELYLGRVPVHYLIVVCDKAQASCPRIWPGLLDGRRFFWPLPDPAEQSGTREEQLAGFRAVRDELRGKLQAWLDSVA
;
A
#
# COMPACT_ATOMS: atom_id res chain seq x y z
N MET A 1 -11.83 24.57 -5.34
CA MET A 1 -11.46 23.37 -4.56
C MET A 1 -10.46 22.55 -5.34
N GLU A 2 -9.35 22.25 -4.72
CA GLU A 2 -8.37 21.41 -5.36
C GLU A 2 -8.85 19.95 -5.37
N LYS A 3 -8.67 19.29 -6.52
CA LYS A 3 -8.95 17.86 -6.59
C LYS A 3 -7.86 17.10 -5.86
N LYS A 4 -8.26 16.08 -5.11
CA LYS A 4 -7.30 15.19 -4.49
C LYS A 4 -6.53 14.42 -5.55
N GLN A 5 -5.26 14.17 -5.29
CA GLN A 5 -4.46 13.35 -6.18
C GLN A 5 -4.55 11.88 -5.76
N ASN A 6 -4.58 11.00 -6.74
CA ASN A 6 -4.69 9.55 -6.50
C ASN A 6 -3.32 8.93 -6.30
N VAL A 7 -3.18 8.18 -5.21
CA VAL A 7 -1.96 7.43 -4.88
C VAL A 7 -2.29 5.95 -4.89
N LEU A 8 -1.59 5.17 -5.71
CA LEU A 8 -1.80 3.74 -5.80
C LEU A 8 -0.60 3.00 -5.21
N PHE A 9 -0.86 2.18 -4.21
CA PHE A 9 0.12 1.27 -3.65
C PHE A 9 -0.02 -0.09 -4.34
N LEU A 10 1.07 -0.61 -4.87
CA LEU A 10 1.08 -1.84 -5.64
C LEU A 10 1.96 -2.89 -4.96
N CYS A 11 1.42 -4.09 -4.79
CA CYS A 11 2.19 -5.26 -4.40
C CYS A 11 1.65 -6.49 -5.14
N THR A 12 2.14 -7.69 -4.82
CA THR A 12 1.72 -8.89 -5.52
C THR A 12 0.30 -9.31 -5.11
N GLY A 13 0.09 -9.57 -3.82
CA GLY A 13 -1.18 -10.15 -3.34
C GLY A 13 -2.23 -9.13 -2.89
N ASN A 14 -1.85 -7.88 -2.70
CA ASN A 14 -2.73 -6.83 -2.18
C ASN A 14 -3.48 -7.28 -0.92
N SER A 15 -2.79 -7.98 -0.01
CA SER A 15 -3.41 -8.50 1.21
C SER A 15 -2.81 -7.95 2.49
N ALA A 16 -1.56 -7.50 2.49
CA ALA A 16 -0.90 -6.98 3.68
C ALA A 16 -0.26 -5.62 3.46
N ARG A 17 0.94 -5.57 2.85
CA ARG A 17 1.73 -4.33 2.74
C ARG A 17 0.99 -3.18 2.09
N SER A 18 0.43 -3.38 0.91
CA SER A 18 -0.28 -2.32 0.20
C SER A 18 -1.60 -1.94 0.87
N GLN A 19 -2.28 -2.90 1.51
CA GLN A 19 -3.51 -2.61 2.25
C GLN A 19 -3.24 -1.76 3.49
N MET A 20 -2.15 -2.07 4.21
CA MET A 20 -1.74 -1.25 5.36
C MET A 20 -1.34 0.15 4.91
N ALA A 21 -0.61 0.26 3.79
CA ALA A 21 -0.21 1.55 3.23
C ALA A 21 -1.43 2.40 2.85
N GLU A 22 -2.42 1.79 2.21
CA GLU A 22 -3.68 2.47 1.87
C GLU A 22 -4.36 3.03 3.11
N GLY A 23 -4.50 2.22 4.15
CA GLY A 23 -5.12 2.65 5.41
C GLY A 23 -4.35 3.76 6.11
N LEU A 24 -3.02 3.64 6.13
CA LEU A 24 -2.16 4.66 6.74
C LEU A 24 -2.26 6.00 6.01
N LEU A 25 -2.17 6.00 4.69
CA LEU A 25 -2.25 7.25 3.92
C LEU A 25 -3.61 7.91 4.09
N ARG A 26 -4.68 7.12 4.09
CA ARG A 26 -6.04 7.65 4.30
C ARG A 26 -6.14 8.35 5.66
N GLU A 27 -5.57 7.77 6.69
CA GLU A 27 -5.57 8.36 8.04
C GLU A 27 -4.67 9.59 8.12
N MET A 28 -3.49 9.52 7.53
CA MET A 28 -2.50 10.59 7.63
C MET A 28 -2.81 11.80 6.75
N ALA A 29 -3.37 11.58 5.57
CA ALA A 29 -3.54 12.63 4.58
C ALA A 29 -4.73 12.38 3.62
N GLY A 30 -5.81 11.78 4.12
CA GLY A 30 -7.00 11.52 3.32
C GLY A 30 -7.73 12.78 2.86
N ASP A 31 -7.41 13.93 3.45
CA ASP A 31 -7.93 15.23 3.00
C ASP A 31 -7.21 15.76 1.74
N ARG A 32 -6.01 15.24 1.45
CA ARG A 32 -5.18 15.69 0.31
C ARG A 32 -5.07 14.65 -0.78
N PHE A 33 -5.12 13.36 -0.44
CA PHE A 33 -4.91 12.26 -1.37
C PHE A 33 -6.04 11.24 -1.30
N VAL A 34 -6.30 10.60 -2.42
CA VAL A 34 -7.14 9.40 -2.47
C VAL A 34 -6.18 8.20 -2.41
N ALA A 35 -6.28 7.42 -1.34
CA ALA A 35 -5.44 6.25 -1.16
C ALA A 35 -6.09 5.03 -1.83
N MET A 36 -5.33 4.34 -2.67
CA MET A 36 -5.78 3.14 -3.37
C MET A 36 -4.70 2.08 -3.29
N SER A 37 -5.07 0.82 -3.42
CA SER A 37 -4.12 -0.27 -3.51
C SER A 37 -4.60 -1.34 -4.46
N ALA A 38 -3.65 -2.10 -5.03
CA ALA A 38 -3.96 -3.19 -5.94
C ALA A 38 -2.83 -4.22 -5.94
N GLY A 39 -3.10 -5.38 -6.51
CA GLY A 39 -2.13 -6.44 -6.66
C GLY A 39 -2.08 -6.98 -8.07
N LEU A 40 -0.93 -7.57 -8.43
CA LEU A 40 -0.76 -8.26 -9.70
C LEU A 40 -1.48 -9.60 -9.68
N GLU A 41 -1.52 -10.25 -8.51
CA GLU A 41 -2.21 -11.51 -8.26
C GLU A 41 -2.95 -11.39 -6.93
N PRO A 42 -4.10 -10.68 -6.91
CA PRO A 42 -4.77 -10.39 -5.66
C PRO A 42 -5.27 -11.66 -4.96
N ARG A 43 -5.10 -11.68 -3.64
CA ARG A 43 -5.62 -12.74 -2.79
C ARG A 43 -7.11 -12.53 -2.54
N GLU A 44 -7.75 -13.45 -1.84
CA GLU A 44 -9.20 -13.37 -1.60
C GLU A 44 -9.58 -12.33 -0.55
N GLU A 45 -8.72 -12.10 0.45
CA GLU A 45 -9.03 -11.19 1.55
C GLU A 45 -7.79 -10.51 2.09
N VAL A 46 -8.00 -9.41 2.80
CA VAL A 46 -6.95 -8.74 3.54
C VAL A 46 -6.47 -9.66 4.67
N HIS A 47 -5.15 -9.72 4.86
CA HIS A 47 -4.57 -10.63 5.86
C HIS A 47 -5.07 -10.26 7.27
N PRO A 48 -5.54 -11.25 8.05
CA PRO A 48 -6.09 -10.97 9.39
C PRO A 48 -5.10 -10.28 10.33
N LEU A 49 -3.81 -10.62 10.27
CA LEU A 49 -2.81 -9.98 11.11
C LEU A 49 -2.56 -8.53 10.71
N ALA A 50 -2.70 -8.20 9.41
CA ALA A 50 -2.64 -6.81 8.97
C ALA A 50 -3.80 -6.01 9.58
N VAL A 51 -5.00 -6.57 9.56
CA VAL A 51 -6.17 -5.94 10.20
C VAL A 51 -5.91 -5.69 11.68
N GLU A 52 -5.35 -6.68 12.37
CA GLU A 52 -5.10 -6.62 13.81
C GLU A 52 -4.08 -5.53 14.18
N VAL A 53 -2.93 -5.49 13.49
CA VAL A 53 -1.89 -4.50 13.83
C VAL A 53 -2.30 -3.09 13.44
N MET A 54 -3.13 -2.93 12.43
CA MET A 54 -3.66 -1.61 12.08
C MET A 54 -4.66 -1.13 13.13
N ARG A 55 -5.46 -2.03 13.65
CA ARG A 55 -6.41 -1.71 14.73
C ARG A 55 -5.68 -1.25 15.99
N GLU A 56 -4.47 -1.75 16.25
CA GLU A 56 -3.65 -1.31 17.38
C GLU A 56 -3.35 0.19 17.33
N VAL A 57 -3.30 0.77 16.16
CA VAL A 57 -3.04 2.21 15.98
C VAL A 57 -4.30 2.98 15.58
N GLY A 58 -5.47 2.39 15.80
CA GLY A 58 -6.75 3.05 15.60
C GLY A 58 -7.23 3.09 14.16
N ILE A 59 -6.68 2.26 13.29
CA ILE A 59 -7.05 2.26 11.87
C ILE A 59 -7.73 0.92 11.54
N ASP A 60 -8.97 0.99 11.02
CA ASP A 60 -9.71 -0.20 10.64
C ASP A 60 -9.62 -0.41 9.13
N ILE A 61 -8.97 -1.51 8.72
CA ILE A 61 -8.89 -1.91 7.31
C ILE A 61 -9.69 -3.19 7.01
N ALA A 62 -10.53 -3.62 7.95
CA ALA A 62 -11.29 -4.87 7.79
C ALA A 62 -12.26 -4.83 6.60
N SER A 63 -12.74 -3.65 6.22
CA SER A 63 -13.66 -3.49 5.09
C SER A 63 -12.95 -3.34 3.74
N GLN A 64 -11.64 -3.17 3.73
CA GLN A 64 -10.87 -3.10 2.49
C GLN A 64 -10.80 -4.48 1.84
N LYS A 65 -10.59 -4.51 0.52
CA LYS A 65 -10.55 -5.77 -0.23
C LYS A 65 -9.36 -5.77 -1.18
N PRO A 66 -8.75 -6.94 -1.42
CA PRO A 66 -7.75 -7.07 -2.48
C PRO A 66 -8.39 -6.80 -3.84
N LYS A 67 -7.66 -6.10 -4.70
CA LYS A 67 -8.15 -5.67 -6.01
C LYS A 67 -7.08 -5.91 -7.07
N PRO A 68 -7.47 -6.31 -8.28
CA PRO A 68 -6.50 -6.47 -9.37
C PRO A 68 -6.06 -5.12 -9.92
N VAL A 69 -4.82 -5.05 -10.38
CA VAL A 69 -4.25 -3.82 -10.95
C VAL A 69 -5.03 -3.34 -12.18
N GLU A 70 -5.69 -4.26 -12.89
CA GLU A 70 -6.49 -3.94 -14.07
C GLU A 70 -7.66 -3.01 -13.78
N LEU A 71 -8.10 -2.91 -12.52
CA LEU A 71 -9.15 -1.96 -12.16
C LEU A 71 -8.68 -0.52 -12.31
N TYR A 72 -7.39 -0.29 -12.21
CA TYR A 72 -6.81 1.06 -12.21
C TYR A 72 -6.02 1.38 -13.47
N LEU A 73 -5.27 0.40 -13.99
CA LEU A 73 -4.38 0.61 -15.12
C LEU A 73 -5.15 1.05 -16.36
N GLY A 74 -4.90 2.28 -16.81
CA GLY A 74 -5.57 2.84 -17.97
C GLY A 74 -7.03 3.23 -17.75
N ARG A 75 -7.55 3.10 -16.52
CA ARG A 75 -8.97 3.37 -16.20
C ARG A 75 -9.15 4.49 -15.18
N VAL A 76 -8.24 4.58 -14.22
CA VAL A 76 -8.28 5.58 -13.16
C VAL A 76 -6.98 6.37 -13.22
N PRO A 77 -7.05 7.71 -13.17
CA PRO A 77 -5.81 8.50 -13.13
C PRO A 77 -5.01 8.14 -11.87
N VAL A 78 -3.74 7.79 -12.05
CA VAL A 78 -2.82 7.55 -10.94
C VAL A 78 -1.76 8.64 -10.98
N HIS A 79 -1.70 9.45 -9.94
CA HIS A 79 -0.78 10.58 -9.87
C HIS A 79 0.55 10.17 -9.23
N TYR A 80 0.51 9.21 -8.32
CA TYR A 80 1.69 8.63 -7.67
C TYR A 80 1.53 7.12 -7.60
N LEU A 81 2.54 6.40 -8.04
CA LEU A 81 2.58 4.94 -7.97
C LEU A 81 3.69 4.53 -7.01
N ILE A 82 3.32 3.81 -5.96
CA ILE A 82 4.28 3.35 -4.95
C ILE A 82 4.24 1.83 -4.90
N VAL A 83 5.34 1.21 -5.33
CA VAL A 83 5.48 -0.26 -5.36
C VAL A 83 6.15 -0.70 -4.07
N VAL A 84 5.53 -1.61 -3.33
CA VAL A 84 5.99 -1.97 -1.97
C VAL A 84 6.52 -3.39 -1.86
N CYS A 85 6.74 -4.09 -2.97
CA CYS A 85 7.38 -5.41 -2.95
C CYS A 85 8.22 -5.65 -4.20
N ASP A 86 9.25 -6.50 -4.05
CA ASP A 86 10.20 -6.80 -5.14
C ASP A 86 9.53 -7.48 -6.33
N LYS A 87 8.64 -8.43 -6.08
CA LYS A 87 7.95 -9.16 -7.15
C LYS A 87 7.10 -8.22 -8.00
N ALA A 88 6.37 -7.32 -7.35
CA ALA A 88 5.56 -6.33 -8.05
C ALA A 88 6.44 -5.34 -8.82
N GLN A 89 7.60 -4.96 -8.27
CA GLN A 89 8.53 -4.07 -8.97
C GLN A 89 9.05 -4.71 -10.25
N ALA A 90 9.40 -5.99 -10.20
CA ALA A 90 9.90 -6.72 -11.36
C ALA A 90 8.85 -6.92 -12.46
N SER A 91 7.58 -7.10 -12.05
CA SER A 91 6.47 -7.43 -12.96
C SER A 91 5.56 -6.24 -13.27
N CYS A 92 5.76 -5.10 -12.60
CA CYS A 92 4.93 -3.91 -12.79
C CYS A 92 5.12 -3.36 -14.20
N PRO A 93 4.05 -2.90 -14.85
CA PRO A 93 4.17 -2.27 -16.17
C PRO A 93 5.20 -1.12 -16.13
N ARG A 94 6.11 -1.10 -17.09
CA ARG A 94 7.12 -0.04 -17.20
C ARG A 94 6.48 1.30 -17.53
N ILE A 95 5.42 1.25 -18.32
CA ILE A 95 4.67 2.43 -18.70
C ILE A 95 3.34 2.38 -17.99
N TRP A 96 3.06 3.42 -17.21
CA TRP A 96 1.76 3.59 -16.60
C TRP A 96 1.09 4.79 -17.26
N PRO A 97 -0.05 4.58 -17.99
CA PRO A 97 -0.69 5.68 -18.72
C PRO A 97 -1.03 6.84 -17.80
N GLY A 98 -0.60 8.05 -18.18
CA GLY A 98 -0.89 9.26 -17.44
C GLY A 98 0.00 9.53 -16.25
N LEU A 99 0.92 8.63 -15.91
CA LEU A 99 1.84 8.84 -14.80
C LEU A 99 3.00 9.73 -15.24
N LEU A 100 3.20 10.84 -14.51
CA LEU A 100 4.27 11.78 -14.80
C LEU A 100 5.62 11.22 -14.31
N ASP A 101 6.71 11.69 -14.93
CA ASP A 101 8.07 11.34 -14.52
C ASP A 101 8.32 11.75 -13.06
N GLY A 102 9.04 10.92 -12.34
CA GLY A 102 9.35 11.17 -10.93
C GLY A 102 8.21 10.88 -9.97
N ARG A 103 7.12 10.30 -10.45
CA ARG A 103 5.94 9.96 -9.65
C ARG A 103 5.84 8.49 -9.31
N ARG A 104 6.86 7.71 -9.65
CA ARG A 104 6.93 6.28 -9.36
C ARG A 104 7.98 6.04 -8.30
N PHE A 105 7.60 5.35 -7.22
CA PHE A 105 8.46 5.08 -6.08
C PHE A 105 8.53 3.58 -5.82
N PHE A 106 9.66 3.11 -5.35
CA PHE A 106 9.83 1.73 -4.94
C PHE A 106 10.28 1.71 -3.47
N TRP A 107 9.45 1.13 -2.62
CA TRP A 107 9.74 0.95 -1.19
C TRP A 107 9.85 -0.54 -0.92
N PRO A 108 11.05 -1.13 -0.94
CA PRO A 108 11.21 -2.55 -0.68
C PRO A 108 10.92 -2.86 0.79
N LEU A 109 9.85 -3.60 1.01
CA LEU A 109 9.43 -4.02 2.35
C LEU A 109 9.35 -5.54 2.38
N PRO A 110 9.83 -6.19 3.46
CA PRO A 110 9.69 -7.64 3.58
C PRO A 110 8.22 -8.03 3.65
N ASP A 111 7.90 -9.21 3.16
CA ASP A 111 6.54 -9.73 3.24
C ASP A 111 6.32 -10.33 4.65
N PRO A 112 5.53 -9.67 5.51
CA PRO A 112 5.32 -10.19 6.85
C PRO A 112 4.50 -11.47 6.87
N ALA A 113 3.74 -11.75 5.81
CA ALA A 113 2.95 -12.98 5.70
C ALA A 113 3.81 -14.20 5.43
N GLU A 114 5.05 -14.04 4.95
CA GLU A 114 5.98 -15.15 4.73
C GLU A 114 6.74 -15.55 6.00
N GLN A 115 6.65 -14.74 7.04
CA GLN A 115 7.33 -15.03 8.28
C GLN A 115 6.69 -16.22 9.01
N SER A 116 7.49 -17.22 9.36
CA SER A 116 7.05 -18.35 10.17
C SER A 116 7.31 -18.06 11.64
N GLY A 117 6.78 -18.92 12.52
CA GLY A 117 7.00 -18.82 13.94
C GLY A 117 5.69 -18.71 14.70
N THR A 118 5.78 -18.28 15.96
CA THR A 118 4.61 -18.12 16.82
C THR A 118 3.75 -16.95 16.34
N ARG A 119 2.52 -16.89 16.82
CA ARG A 119 1.63 -15.78 16.52
C ARG A 119 2.26 -14.45 16.93
N GLU A 120 2.90 -14.39 18.07
CA GLU A 120 3.57 -13.17 18.54
C GLU A 120 4.73 -12.75 17.63
N GLU A 121 5.51 -13.72 17.13
CA GLU A 121 6.58 -13.43 16.18
C GLU A 121 6.03 -12.92 14.86
N GLN A 122 4.93 -13.50 14.38
CA GLN A 122 4.26 -13.04 13.16
C GLN A 122 3.70 -11.63 13.36
N LEU A 123 3.04 -11.37 14.48
CA LEU A 123 2.53 -10.03 14.80
C LEU A 123 3.64 -9.00 14.84
N ALA A 124 4.80 -9.36 15.43
CA ALA A 124 5.95 -8.46 15.48
C ALA A 124 6.42 -8.07 14.07
N GLY A 125 6.41 -9.02 13.14
CA GLY A 125 6.75 -8.76 11.74
C GLY A 125 5.76 -7.79 11.06
N PHE A 126 4.47 -7.97 11.28
CA PHE A 126 3.45 -7.07 10.76
C PHE A 126 3.56 -5.68 11.37
N ARG A 127 3.83 -5.59 12.68
CA ARG A 127 4.04 -4.31 13.35
C ARG A 127 5.25 -3.56 12.79
N ALA A 128 6.34 -4.28 12.54
CA ALA A 128 7.56 -3.68 11.99
C ALA A 128 7.30 -3.09 10.61
N VAL A 129 6.60 -3.81 9.74
CA VAL A 129 6.24 -3.33 8.40
C VAL A 129 5.30 -2.12 8.49
N ARG A 130 4.30 -2.19 9.36
CA ARG A 130 3.38 -1.07 9.60
C ARG A 130 4.14 0.20 9.99
N ASP A 131 5.05 0.07 10.94
CA ASP A 131 5.80 1.22 11.47
C ASP A 131 6.79 1.77 10.44
N GLU A 132 7.41 0.91 9.65
CA GLU A 132 8.28 1.32 8.55
C GLU A 132 7.49 2.06 7.46
N LEU A 133 6.32 1.55 7.09
CA LEU A 133 5.44 2.22 6.15
C LEU A 133 5.05 3.61 6.63
N ARG A 134 4.70 3.72 7.91
CA ARG A 134 4.30 5.00 8.49
C ARG A 134 5.42 6.02 8.40
N GLY A 135 6.65 5.61 8.70
CA GLY A 135 7.82 6.48 8.59
C GLY A 135 8.09 6.91 7.16
N LYS A 136 8.01 5.98 6.21
CA LYS A 136 8.21 6.30 4.78
C LYS A 136 7.12 7.23 4.26
N LEU A 137 5.87 7.00 4.66
CA LEU A 137 4.75 7.86 4.26
C LEU A 137 4.93 9.27 4.83
N GLN A 138 5.35 9.40 6.08
CA GLN A 138 5.57 10.72 6.67
C GLN A 138 6.66 11.49 5.92
N ALA A 139 7.77 10.82 5.62
CA ALA A 139 8.87 11.44 4.86
C ALA A 139 8.41 11.84 3.46
N TRP A 140 7.64 10.98 2.81
CA TRP A 140 7.10 11.26 1.47
C TRP A 140 6.13 12.46 1.51
N LEU A 141 5.23 12.48 2.48
CA LEU A 141 4.28 13.59 2.63
C LEU A 141 5.01 14.92 2.85
N ASP A 142 6.08 14.91 3.63
CA ASP A 142 6.88 16.10 3.85
C ASP A 142 7.56 16.58 2.56
N SER A 143 7.90 15.66 1.66
CA SER A 143 8.57 16.00 0.40
C SER A 143 7.62 16.55 -0.67
N VAL A 144 6.34 16.20 -0.61
CA VAL A 144 5.34 16.61 -1.60
C VAL A 144 4.41 17.71 -1.08
N ALA A 145 4.65 18.17 0.11
CA ALA A 145 3.82 19.22 0.74
C ALA A 145 4.01 20.57 0.07
#